data_33f8f6623ff03e47705752c20dd15d60
#
_entry.id   33f8f6623ff03e47705752c20dd15d60
#
_cell.length_a   1.000
_cell.length_b   1.000
_cell.length_c   1.000
_cell.angle_alpha   90.00
_cell.angle_beta   90.00
_cell.angle_gamma   90.00
#
_symmetry.space_group_name_H-M   'P 1'
#
loop_
_entity.id
_entity.type
_entity.pdbx_description
1 polymer ?
#
loop_
_entity_poly.entity_id
_entity_poly.type
_entity_poly.pdbx_seq_one_letter_code
_entity_poly.pdbx_strand_id
1 'polypeptide(L)'
;MKHFIYADNAATTKLDIDAFEAMKPFLLEQYGNASQPYSFAREPRTALKWARETIADCIGAKPEEIYFTSGGTESDNWAIKSSSLKRPILTSQIEHHAILNACAAMEHLGVNVRYLPVNCHGTVQTETLEAAMDCKPRLVSIMLVNN
;
A
#
# COMPACT_ATOMS: atom_id res chain seq x y z
N MET A 1 -35.19 -17.72 -2.09
CA MET A 1 -33.74 -17.66 -1.69
C MET A 1 -33.53 -16.34 -0.98
N LYS A 2 -32.91 -16.33 0.21
CA LYS A 2 -32.51 -15.07 0.85
C LYS A 2 -31.38 -14.47 0.02
N HIS A 3 -31.57 -13.27 -0.52
CA HIS A 3 -30.50 -12.51 -1.15
C HIS A 3 -29.52 -12.06 -0.05
N PHE A 4 -28.30 -12.56 -0.10
CA PHE A 4 -27.22 -12.09 0.75
C PHE A 4 -26.61 -10.84 0.11
N ILE A 5 -26.55 -9.75 0.87
CA ILE A 5 -25.90 -8.51 0.44
C ILE A 5 -24.61 -8.37 1.22
N TYR A 6 -23.47 -8.39 0.53
CA TYR A 6 -22.16 -8.09 1.10
C TYR A 6 -21.81 -6.62 0.79
N ALA A 7 -21.67 -5.81 1.83
CA ALA A 7 -21.48 -4.36 1.71
C ALA A 7 -20.13 -3.87 2.25
N ASP A 8 -19.22 -4.79 2.58
CA ASP A 8 -17.88 -4.48 3.12
C ASP A 8 -16.77 -4.72 2.09
N ASN A 9 -16.96 -4.20 0.87
CA ASN A 9 -16.01 -4.37 -0.23
C ASN A 9 -14.68 -3.61 -0.02
N ALA A 10 -14.61 -2.70 0.95
CA ALA A 10 -13.37 -2.06 1.33
C ALA A 10 -12.44 -3.02 2.08
N ALA A 11 -12.98 -4.00 2.81
CA ALA A 11 -12.20 -4.99 3.52
C ALA A 11 -11.79 -6.16 2.60
N THR A 12 -12.75 -6.75 1.86
CA THR A 12 -12.49 -7.87 0.94
C THR A 12 -13.42 -7.81 -0.27
N THR A 13 -12.99 -8.40 -1.37
CA THR A 13 -13.82 -8.59 -2.57
C THR A 13 -13.77 -10.03 -3.03
N LYS A 14 -14.78 -10.46 -3.76
CA LYS A 14 -14.74 -11.73 -4.46
C LYS A 14 -13.65 -11.67 -5.53
N LEU A 15 -12.87 -12.75 -5.66
CA LEU A 15 -11.89 -12.87 -6.74
C LEU A 15 -12.63 -12.87 -8.09
N ASP A 16 -12.17 -12.03 -9.00
CA ASP A 16 -12.65 -12.01 -10.37
C ASP A 16 -12.26 -13.28 -11.11
N ILE A 17 -13.19 -13.84 -11.88
CA ILE A 17 -12.98 -15.14 -12.55
C ILE A 17 -11.92 -15.03 -13.66
N ASP A 18 -11.87 -13.92 -14.38
CA ASP A 18 -10.89 -13.75 -15.47
C ASP A 18 -9.49 -13.56 -14.87
N ALA A 19 -9.39 -12.84 -13.74
CA ALA A 19 -8.15 -12.74 -12.98
C ALA A 19 -7.68 -14.10 -12.46
N PHE A 20 -8.60 -14.95 -11.95
CA PHE A 20 -8.27 -16.29 -11.50
C PHE A 20 -7.74 -17.16 -12.65
N GLU A 21 -8.43 -17.20 -13.78
CA GLU A 21 -8.00 -17.99 -14.94
C GLU A 21 -6.65 -17.51 -15.50
N ALA A 22 -6.38 -16.20 -15.47
CA ALA A 22 -5.07 -15.65 -15.84
C ALA A 22 -3.94 -16.04 -14.87
N MET A 23 -4.24 -16.16 -13.57
CA MET A 23 -3.27 -16.58 -12.53
C MET A 23 -3.00 -18.08 -12.56
N LYS A 24 -3.98 -18.90 -12.91
CA LYS A 24 -3.96 -20.37 -12.80
C LYS A 24 -2.75 -21.06 -13.44
N PRO A 25 -2.29 -20.69 -14.65
CA PRO A 25 -1.08 -21.28 -15.23
C PRO A 25 0.17 -21.06 -14.37
N PHE A 26 0.29 -19.90 -13.72
CA PHE A 26 1.43 -19.58 -12.85
C PHE A 26 1.38 -20.29 -11.49
N LEU A 27 0.20 -20.74 -11.07
CA LEU A 27 0.04 -21.53 -9.85
C LEU A 27 0.30 -23.02 -10.07
N LEU A 28 0.04 -23.55 -11.26
CA LEU A 28 0.03 -24.99 -11.54
C LEU A 28 1.16 -25.46 -12.46
N GLU A 29 1.57 -24.65 -13.43
CA GLU A 29 2.47 -25.07 -14.50
C GLU A 29 3.73 -24.22 -14.59
N GLN A 30 3.61 -22.89 -14.53
CA GLN A 30 4.68 -21.92 -14.74
C GLN A 30 5.15 -21.30 -13.42
N TYR A 31 5.33 -22.10 -12.39
CA TYR A 31 5.66 -21.68 -11.03
C TYR A 31 7.17 -21.42 -10.80
N GLY A 32 7.97 -21.29 -11.87
CA GLY A 32 9.40 -21.05 -11.76
C GLY A 32 9.73 -19.72 -11.06
N ASN A 33 10.78 -19.73 -10.25
CA ASN A 33 11.23 -18.50 -9.59
C ASN A 33 11.78 -17.51 -10.62
N ALA A 34 11.05 -16.42 -10.83
CA ALA A 34 11.36 -15.38 -11.81
C ALA A 34 12.76 -14.74 -11.66
N SER A 35 13.37 -14.81 -10.47
CA SER A 35 14.71 -14.27 -10.21
C SER A 35 15.86 -15.18 -10.66
N GLN A 36 15.56 -16.43 -11.05
CA GLN A 36 16.59 -17.41 -11.40
C GLN A 36 16.92 -17.41 -12.90
N PRO A 37 18.16 -17.79 -13.29
CA PRO A 37 18.60 -17.72 -14.68
C PRO A 37 18.13 -18.89 -15.57
N TYR A 38 17.57 -19.96 -15.01
CA TYR A 38 17.15 -21.14 -15.79
C TYR A 38 15.94 -20.85 -16.71
N SER A 39 15.79 -21.66 -17.76
CA SER A 39 14.76 -21.46 -18.80
C SER A 39 13.32 -21.49 -18.25
N PHE A 40 13.05 -22.32 -17.25
CA PHE A 40 11.73 -22.43 -16.60
C PHE A 40 11.29 -21.13 -15.87
N ALA A 41 12.21 -20.22 -15.56
CA ALA A 41 11.91 -18.91 -14.99
C ALA A 41 11.50 -17.85 -16.03
N ARG A 42 11.58 -18.17 -17.33
CA ARG A 42 11.38 -17.18 -18.40
C ARG A 42 9.96 -16.64 -18.41
N GLU A 43 8.96 -17.51 -18.42
CA GLU A 43 7.55 -17.11 -18.50
C GLU A 43 7.10 -16.33 -17.25
N PRO A 44 7.36 -16.78 -16.00
CA PRO A 44 7.07 -15.99 -14.81
C PRO A 44 7.75 -14.61 -14.82
N ARG A 45 9.00 -14.53 -15.28
CA ARG A 45 9.72 -13.24 -15.38
C ARG A 45 9.06 -12.30 -16.38
N THR A 46 8.66 -12.83 -17.55
CA THR A 46 7.98 -12.04 -18.58
C THR A 46 6.63 -11.53 -18.08
N ALA A 47 5.86 -12.40 -17.40
CA ALA A 47 4.58 -12.04 -16.82
C ALA A 47 4.70 -10.93 -15.75
N LEU A 48 5.66 -11.04 -14.83
CA LEU A 48 5.93 -10.01 -13.84
C LEU A 48 6.37 -8.68 -14.46
N LYS A 49 7.19 -8.73 -15.50
CA LYS A 49 7.59 -7.52 -16.24
C LYS A 49 6.39 -6.85 -16.87
N TRP A 50 5.58 -7.61 -17.61
CA TRP A 50 4.37 -7.09 -18.26
C TRP A 50 3.37 -6.52 -17.25
N ALA A 51 3.10 -7.23 -16.16
CA ALA A 51 2.20 -6.74 -15.11
C ALA A 51 2.69 -5.41 -14.51
N ARG A 52 4.00 -5.27 -14.28
CA ARG A 52 4.61 -4.04 -13.77
C ARG A 52 4.47 -2.88 -14.76
N GLU A 53 4.73 -3.12 -16.04
CA GLU A 53 4.58 -2.14 -17.10
C GLU A 53 3.12 -1.68 -17.21
N THR A 54 2.18 -2.62 -17.23
CA THR A 54 0.73 -2.33 -17.30
C THR A 54 0.26 -1.47 -16.11
N ILE A 55 0.66 -1.82 -14.88
CA ILE A 55 0.29 -1.04 -13.69
C ILE A 55 0.90 0.36 -13.76
N ALA A 56 2.17 0.48 -14.15
CA ALA A 56 2.85 1.76 -14.29
C ALA A 56 2.12 2.66 -15.29
N ASP A 57 1.75 2.14 -16.44
CA ASP A 57 0.99 2.88 -17.46
C ASP A 57 -0.37 3.35 -16.94
N CYS A 58 -1.08 2.51 -16.17
CA CYS A 58 -2.39 2.86 -15.61
C CYS A 58 -2.34 4.04 -14.63
N ILE A 59 -1.23 4.23 -13.92
CA ILE A 59 -1.09 5.28 -12.89
C ILE A 59 -0.12 6.40 -13.29
N GLY A 60 0.39 6.37 -14.52
CA GLY A 60 1.35 7.37 -15.03
C GLY A 60 2.71 7.32 -14.35
N ALA A 61 3.13 6.14 -13.88
CA ALA A 61 4.43 5.89 -13.26
C ALA A 61 5.39 5.19 -14.24
N LYS A 62 6.66 5.06 -13.83
CA LYS A 62 7.63 4.22 -14.54
C LYS A 62 7.61 2.79 -13.98
N PRO A 63 7.90 1.75 -14.78
CA PRO A 63 7.95 0.37 -14.30
C PRO A 63 8.88 0.16 -13.09
N GLU A 64 10.00 0.92 -13.01
CA GLU A 64 10.97 0.85 -11.92
C GLU A 64 10.42 1.40 -10.60
N GLU A 65 9.32 2.15 -10.63
CA GLU A 65 8.65 2.72 -9.47
C GLU A 65 7.57 1.79 -8.89
N ILE A 66 7.29 0.67 -9.56
CA ILE A 66 6.28 -0.32 -9.12
C ILE A 66 6.94 -1.46 -8.34
N TYR A 67 6.48 -1.69 -7.13
CA TYR A 67 6.91 -2.76 -6.25
C TYR A 67 5.72 -3.62 -5.82
N PHE A 68 5.81 -4.92 -6.06
CA PHE A 68 4.81 -5.88 -5.59
C PHE A 68 5.08 -6.26 -4.14
N THR A 69 4.04 -6.22 -3.32
CA THR A 69 4.06 -6.60 -1.91
C THR A 69 2.98 -7.65 -1.64
N SER A 70 3.02 -8.27 -0.47
CA SER A 70 1.98 -9.23 -0.04
C SER A 70 0.63 -8.60 0.27
N GLY A 71 0.57 -7.25 0.37
CA GLY A 71 -0.65 -6.50 0.64
C GLY A 71 -0.38 -5.11 1.19
N GLY A 72 -1.45 -4.34 1.44
CA GLY A 72 -1.38 -2.96 1.92
C GLY A 72 -0.58 -2.81 3.20
N THR A 73 -0.74 -3.74 4.15
CA THR A 73 0.01 -3.72 5.42
C THR A 73 1.53 -3.73 5.21
N GLU A 74 2.04 -4.53 4.26
CA GLU A 74 3.46 -4.52 3.94
C GLU A 74 3.87 -3.21 3.29
N SER A 75 3.10 -2.72 2.33
CA SER A 75 3.36 -1.45 1.64
C SER A 75 3.40 -0.27 2.61
N ASP A 76 2.41 -0.17 3.50
CA ASP A 76 2.32 0.86 4.51
C ASP A 76 3.50 0.82 5.49
N ASN A 77 3.83 -0.37 5.99
CA ASN A 77 5.00 -0.56 6.86
C ASN A 77 6.30 -0.20 6.14
N TRP A 78 6.42 -0.55 4.86
CA TRP A 78 7.59 -0.19 4.08
C TRP A 78 7.72 1.33 3.94
N ALA A 79 6.65 2.03 3.56
CA ALA A 79 6.63 3.49 3.43
C ALA A 79 7.00 4.19 4.76
N ILE A 80 6.37 3.78 5.87
CA ILE A 80 6.60 4.36 7.20
C ILE A 80 8.02 4.06 7.70
N LYS A 81 8.46 2.80 7.66
CA LYS A 81 9.73 2.35 8.24
C LYS A 81 10.95 2.73 7.40
N SER A 82 10.80 2.93 6.09
CA SER A 82 11.88 3.43 5.24
C SER A 82 12.11 4.94 5.38
N SER A 83 11.22 5.65 6.08
CA SER A 83 11.39 7.06 6.36
C SER A 83 12.58 7.29 7.31
N SER A 84 13.26 8.43 7.14
CA SER A 84 14.43 8.78 7.95
C SER A 84 14.06 8.96 9.42
N LEU A 85 14.86 8.38 10.33
CA LEU A 85 14.72 8.56 11.79
C LEU A 85 14.90 10.01 12.27
N LYS A 86 15.44 10.90 11.43
CA LYS A 86 15.81 12.28 11.81
C LYS A 86 14.72 13.32 11.56
N ARG A 87 13.66 12.98 10.85
CA ARG A 87 12.60 13.94 10.46
C ARG A 87 11.24 13.38 10.81
N PRO A 88 10.29 14.26 11.22
CA PRO A 88 8.96 13.83 11.63
C PRO A 88 8.18 13.11 10.53
N ILE A 89 7.23 12.28 10.98
CA ILE A 89 6.16 11.71 10.18
C ILE A 89 4.87 12.42 10.58
N LEU A 90 4.07 12.85 9.61
CA LEU A 90 2.70 13.33 9.84
C LEU A 90 1.73 12.26 9.36
N THR A 91 0.71 12.00 10.17
CA THR A 91 -0.37 11.07 9.80
C THR A 91 -1.67 11.51 10.45
N SER A 92 -2.82 10.97 10.07
CA SER A 92 -4.08 11.30 10.72
C SER A 92 -4.32 10.43 11.96
N GLN A 93 -5.21 10.89 12.86
CA GLN A 93 -5.60 10.12 14.03
C GLN A 93 -6.47 8.90 13.73
N ILE A 94 -7.04 8.84 12.52
CA ILE A 94 -8.02 7.84 12.11
C ILE A 94 -7.49 6.90 11.01
N GLU A 95 -6.19 6.77 10.88
CA GLU A 95 -5.58 5.87 9.90
C GLU A 95 -5.92 4.40 10.15
N HIS A 96 -5.75 3.59 9.11
CA HIS A 96 -5.78 2.13 9.26
C HIS A 96 -4.70 1.66 10.25
N HIS A 97 -4.98 0.59 10.98
CA HIS A 97 -4.05 0.03 11.98
C HIS A 97 -2.65 -0.31 11.43
N ALA A 98 -2.53 -0.62 10.13
CA ALA A 98 -1.24 -0.84 9.49
C ALA A 98 -0.33 0.40 9.58
N ILE A 99 -0.90 1.61 9.44
CA ILE A 99 -0.19 2.87 9.58
C ILE A 99 0.03 3.21 11.06
N LEU A 100 -1.03 3.16 11.89
CA LEU A 100 -0.95 3.54 13.30
C LEU A 100 0.08 2.67 14.06
N ASN A 101 0.05 1.35 13.86
CA ASN A 101 0.98 0.45 14.51
C ASN A 101 2.43 0.63 13.99
N ALA A 102 2.60 0.91 12.69
CA ALA A 102 3.92 1.21 12.14
C ALA A 102 4.46 2.53 12.71
N CYS A 103 3.62 3.56 12.83
CA CYS A 103 3.99 4.84 13.44
C CYS A 103 4.36 4.67 14.93
N ALA A 104 3.57 3.93 15.70
CA ALA A 104 3.89 3.62 17.10
C ALA A 104 5.24 2.89 17.25
N ALA A 105 5.53 1.95 16.35
CA ALA A 105 6.84 1.29 16.33
C ALA A 105 7.99 2.27 16.02
N MET A 106 7.77 3.25 15.16
CA MET A 106 8.76 4.28 14.86
C MET A 106 8.96 5.24 16.05
N GLU A 107 7.89 5.57 16.81
CA GLU A 107 8.01 6.36 18.04
C GLU A 107 8.88 5.66 19.08
N HIS A 108 8.76 4.35 19.25
CA HIS A 108 9.66 3.56 20.12
C HIS A 108 11.12 3.61 19.69
N LEU A 109 11.39 3.89 18.41
CA LEU A 109 12.74 4.11 17.87
C LEU A 109 13.18 5.59 17.95
N GLY A 110 12.39 6.45 18.57
CA GLY A 110 12.69 7.87 18.78
C GLY A 110 12.31 8.79 17.62
N VAL A 111 11.50 8.29 16.66
CA VAL A 111 10.97 9.15 15.58
C VAL A 111 9.83 10.00 16.13
N ASN A 112 9.83 11.28 15.82
CA ASN A 112 8.71 12.15 16.12
C ASN A 112 7.56 11.88 15.13
N VAL A 113 6.44 11.38 15.63
CA VAL A 113 5.21 11.23 14.85
C VAL A 113 4.18 12.24 15.33
N ARG A 114 3.57 12.97 14.40
CA ARG A 114 2.47 13.90 14.71
C ARG A 114 1.18 13.36 14.10
N TYR A 115 0.20 13.13 14.96
CA TYR A 115 -1.14 12.68 14.57
C TYR A 115 -2.05 13.89 14.39
N LEU A 116 -2.41 14.18 13.14
CA LEU A 116 -3.27 15.30 12.78
C LEU A 116 -4.71 15.04 13.22
N PRO A 117 -5.34 16.00 13.91
CA PRO A 117 -6.74 15.90 14.27
C PRO A 117 -7.62 15.95 13.01
N VAL A 118 -8.80 15.34 13.12
CA VAL A 118 -9.83 15.37 12.10
C VAL A 118 -11.08 16.07 12.62
N ASN A 119 -11.90 16.58 11.72
CA ASN A 119 -13.22 17.14 12.08
C ASN A 119 -14.25 16.03 12.35
N CYS A 120 -15.49 16.39 12.63
CA CYS A 120 -16.60 15.45 12.90
C CYS A 120 -16.95 14.56 11.71
N HIS A 121 -16.46 14.84 10.52
CA HIS A 121 -16.61 14.04 9.31
C HIS A 121 -15.39 13.16 9.00
N GLY A 122 -14.38 13.14 9.89
CA GLY A 122 -13.14 12.38 9.67
C GLY A 122 -12.16 13.04 8.70
N THR A 123 -12.32 14.32 8.38
CA THR A 123 -11.46 15.01 7.40
C THR A 123 -10.34 15.79 8.11
N VAL A 124 -9.11 15.60 7.69
CA VAL A 124 -7.98 16.46 8.04
C VAL A 124 -8.16 17.80 7.31
N GLN A 125 -8.23 18.89 8.05
CA GLN A 125 -8.36 20.22 7.47
C GLN A 125 -7.02 20.66 6.85
N THR A 126 -7.08 21.33 5.69
CA THR A 126 -5.88 21.78 4.95
C THR A 126 -5.03 22.70 5.80
N GLU A 127 -5.66 23.63 6.54
CA GLU A 127 -5.00 24.59 7.43
C GLU A 127 -4.23 23.87 8.57
N THR A 128 -4.79 22.76 9.07
CA THR A 128 -4.13 21.93 10.09
C THR A 128 -2.88 21.26 9.53
N LEU A 129 -2.97 20.73 8.32
CA LEU A 129 -1.83 20.14 7.64
C LEU A 129 -0.77 21.19 7.33
N GLU A 130 -1.15 22.33 6.76
CA GLU A 130 -0.23 23.45 6.44
C GLU A 130 0.53 23.92 7.68
N ALA A 131 -0.17 24.13 8.79
CA ALA A 131 0.46 24.50 10.07
C ALA A 131 1.44 23.43 10.58
N ALA A 132 1.15 22.15 10.34
CA ALA A 132 2.01 21.04 10.74
C ALA A 132 3.25 20.87 9.85
N MET A 133 3.25 21.40 8.63
CA MET A 133 4.40 21.34 7.71
C MET A 133 5.61 22.15 8.17
N ASP A 134 5.45 23.02 9.18
CA ASP A 134 6.54 23.79 9.83
C ASP A 134 7.70 22.89 10.29
N CYS A 135 7.39 21.67 10.73
CA CYS A 135 8.37 20.69 11.20
C CYS A 135 9.16 20.01 10.06
N LYS A 136 8.90 20.36 8.80
CA LYS A 136 9.54 19.77 7.60
C LYS A 136 9.50 18.24 7.63
N PRO A 137 8.32 17.63 7.62
CA PRO A 137 8.19 16.18 7.76
C PRO A 137 8.93 15.42 6.63
N ARG A 138 9.36 14.20 6.91
CA ARG A 138 9.90 13.30 5.91
C ARG A 138 8.80 12.64 5.10
N LEU A 139 7.70 12.34 5.76
CA LEU A 139 6.55 11.64 5.20
C LEU A 139 5.26 12.26 5.74
N VAL A 140 4.30 12.42 4.86
CA VAL A 140 2.90 12.68 5.20
C VAL A 140 2.09 11.51 4.68
N SER A 141 1.37 10.83 5.56
CA SER A 141 0.53 9.67 5.23
C SER A 141 -0.89 9.94 5.72
N ILE A 142 -1.82 10.12 4.80
CA ILE A 142 -3.24 10.38 5.10
C ILE A 142 -4.07 9.50 4.17
N MET A 143 -4.89 8.65 4.76
CA MET A 143 -5.77 7.79 3.96
C MET A 143 -6.88 8.60 3.29
N LEU A 144 -7.24 8.18 2.09
CA LEU A 144 -8.30 8.85 1.31
C LEU A 144 -9.69 8.57 1.92
N VAL A 145 -9.94 7.33 2.29
CA VAL A 145 -11.22 6.87 2.87
C VAL A 145 -10.92 5.82 3.94
N ASN A 146 -11.50 5.99 5.12
CA ASN A 146 -11.50 4.99 6.18
C ASN A 146 -12.75 4.11 6.06
N ASN A 147 -12.59 2.79 6.18
CA ASN A 147 -13.71 1.84 6.17
C ASN A 147 -14.33 1.62 7.55
#